data_5be21304f3be81edbe0946d36db206bc
#
_entry.id   5be21304f3be81edbe0946d36db206bc
#
_cell.length_a   1.000
_cell.length_b   1.000
_cell.length_c   1.000
_cell.angle_alpha   90.00
_cell.angle_beta   90.00
_cell.angle_gamma   90.00
#
_symmetry.space_group_name_H-M   'P 1'
#
loop_
_entity.id
_entity.type
_entity.pdbx_description
1 polymer ?
#
loop_
_entity_poly.entity_id
_entity_poly.type
_entity_poly.pdbx_seq_one_letter_code
_entity_poly.pdbx_strand_id
1 'polypeptide(L)'
;MTPQVLTILGSTGSIGESTLDVVSRHPEKFRVFALAGHKQVEKLAVQCRTFSPEYAVVANAEHAARLDALLKRDGAATQVLHGAQALVDVASADEVSGVMCAIVGAAGLPSALAAAQKGKTIYLANKETLVVSGALFMETARANGAAVLPIDSEHNAIFQVLPRDYTGRLNEHGIRSIILTASGGPFLTDDLGTFDSITPAQAVKHPNWSMGRKISVDSATMMNKGLELIEAHWLFNCPPDKLEVVIHPQSVIHSMVRYRDGSVLAQLGNPDMRTPIAYCLGLPERIDSGVGDLDFDALSALTFQKPDFDRFPCLKLAYEAMNAGGAAPCVLNAANEAAVAAFLDGQIKFTDIAKTVAHCLAQDFSDDLGNIENLLAQDAVTRRQAQEFIAALG
;
A
#
# COMPACT_ATOMS: atom_id res chain seq x y z
N MET A 1 -23.99 -15.67 12.25
CA MET A 1 -22.50 -15.84 12.22
C MET A 1 -21.89 -14.94 13.28
N THR A 2 -20.79 -15.33 13.89
CA THR A 2 -20.07 -14.44 14.82
C THR A 2 -19.41 -13.32 14.01
N PRO A 3 -19.55 -12.04 14.40
CA PRO A 3 -18.92 -10.94 13.68
C PRO A 3 -17.40 -11.10 13.62
N GLN A 4 -16.81 -10.73 12.50
CA GLN A 4 -15.36 -10.63 12.36
C GLN A 4 -14.84 -9.47 13.20
N VAL A 5 -13.80 -9.72 14.00
CA VAL A 5 -13.21 -8.74 14.92
C VAL A 5 -12.00 -8.10 14.26
N LEU A 6 -12.04 -6.78 14.07
CA LEU A 6 -11.07 -6.04 13.27
C LEU A 6 -10.25 -5.05 14.09
N THR A 7 -8.95 -5.06 13.87
CA THR A 7 -8.05 -3.92 14.18
C THR A 7 -7.77 -3.13 12.91
N ILE A 8 -7.93 -1.79 12.95
CA ILE A 8 -7.69 -0.93 11.81
C ILE A 8 -6.50 -0.01 12.11
N LEU A 9 -5.36 -0.36 11.56
CA LEU A 9 -4.12 0.40 11.67
C LEU A 9 -4.11 1.51 10.61
N GLY A 10 -4.03 2.77 11.05
CA GLY A 10 -4.14 3.91 10.14
C GLY A 10 -5.58 4.34 9.85
N SER A 11 -6.50 4.18 10.80
CA SER A 11 -7.94 4.44 10.67
C SER A 11 -8.30 5.85 10.22
N THR A 12 -7.47 6.84 10.52
CA THR A 12 -7.68 8.25 10.17
C THR A 12 -7.19 8.63 8.77
N GLY A 13 -6.52 7.71 8.07
CA GLY A 13 -6.12 7.85 6.67
C GLY A 13 -7.25 7.45 5.70
N SER A 14 -7.04 7.68 4.38
CA SER A 14 -8.04 7.41 3.34
C SER A 14 -8.51 5.95 3.33
N ILE A 15 -7.59 4.99 3.43
CA ILE A 15 -7.93 3.56 3.48
C ILE A 15 -8.69 3.22 4.76
N GLY A 16 -8.24 3.76 5.90
CA GLY A 16 -8.95 3.56 7.18
C GLY A 16 -10.37 4.10 7.16
N GLU A 17 -10.60 5.29 6.58
CA GLU A 17 -11.94 5.86 6.43
C GLU A 17 -12.81 5.04 5.49
N SER A 18 -12.26 4.63 4.34
CA SER A 18 -12.98 3.74 3.41
C SER A 18 -13.31 2.38 4.05
N THR A 19 -12.41 1.85 4.90
CA THR A 19 -12.67 0.63 5.67
C THR A 19 -13.80 0.83 6.66
N LEU A 20 -13.80 1.93 7.40
CA LEU A 20 -14.86 2.24 8.37
C LEU A 20 -16.20 2.53 7.69
N ASP A 21 -16.21 3.13 6.49
CA ASP A 21 -17.45 3.27 5.71
C ASP A 21 -18.05 1.91 5.34
N VAL A 22 -17.23 0.98 4.82
CA VAL A 22 -17.69 -0.39 4.52
C VAL A 22 -18.15 -1.12 5.79
N VAL A 23 -17.38 -1.05 6.87
CA VAL A 23 -17.74 -1.69 8.16
C VAL A 23 -19.07 -1.14 8.69
N SER A 24 -19.31 0.17 8.58
CA SER A 24 -20.56 0.79 9.05
C SER A 24 -21.82 0.33 8.31
N ARG A 25 -21.66 -0.13 7.07
CA ARG A 25 -22.76 -0.69 6.25
C ARG A 25 -23.15 -2.11 6.65
N HIS A 26 -22.26 -2.82 7.37
CA HIS A 26 -22.42 -4.23 7.73
C HIS A 26 -22.16 -4.47 9.23
N PRO A 27 -22.88 -3.78 10.14
CA PRO A 27 -22.64 -3.87 11.59
C PRO A 27 -22.86 -5.27 12.16
N GLU A 28 -23.64 -6.10 11.46
CA GLU A 28 -23.86 -7.50 11.84
C GLU A 28 -22.68 -8.42 11.49
N LYS A 29 -21.82 -8.00 10.55
CA LYS A 29 -20.67 -8.79 10.08
C LYS A 29 -19.36 -8.42 10.76
N PHE A 30 -19.24 -7.20 11.28
CA PHE A 30 -17.96 -6.66 11.76
C PHE A 30 -18.07 -6.01 13.14
N ARG A 31 -17.04 -6.20 13.95
CA ARG A 31 -16.82 -5.48 15.21
C ARG A 31 -15.42 -4.88 15.19
N VAL A 32 -15.32 -3.61 15.53
CA VAL A 32 -14.02 -2.93 15.62
C VAL A 32 -13.45 -3.15 17.03
N PHE A 33 -12.29 -3.79 17.11
CA PHE A 33 -11.54 -4.01 18.34
C PHE A 33 -10.63 -2.82 18.66
N ALA A 34 -9.84 -2.38 17.67
CA ALA A 34 -8.93 -1.27 17.87
C ALA A 34 -8.87 -0.36 16.64
N LEU A 35 -8.70 0.94 16.90
CA LEU A 35 -8.43 1.98 15.90
C LEU A 35 -7.08 2.61 16.18
N ALA A 36 -6.24 2.75 15.16
CA ALA A 36 -4.98 3.45 15.28
C ALA A 36 -4.92 4.68 14.37
N GLY A 37 -4.64 5.85 14.96
CA GLY A 37 -4.30 7.10 14.28
C GLY A 37 -2.92 7.57 14.71
N HIS A 38 -2.34 8.54 14.01
CA HIS A 38 -1.03 9.07 14.41
C HIS A 38 -1.18 10.38 15.19
N LYS A 39 -1.44 11.47 14.48
CA LYS A 39 -1.56 12.82 15.05
C LYS A 39 -3.00 13.39 14.97
N GLN A 40 -3.89 12.71 14.25
CA GLN A 40 -5.27 13.19 14.01
C GLN A 40 -6.20 12.79 15.15
N VAL A 41 -5.94 13.33 16.36
CA VAL A 41 -6.60 12.94 17.61
C VAL A 41 -8.11 13.21 17.57
N GLU A 42 -8.55 14.35 17.04
CA GLU A 42 -9.97 14.73 16.96
C GLU A 42 -10.75 13.78 16.05
N LYS A 43 -10.16 13.43 14.90
CA LYS A 43 -10.76 12.50 13.96
C LYS A 43 -10.89 11.11 14.57
N LEU A 44 -9.84 10.66 15.26
CA LEU A 44 -9.84 9.38 15.97
C LEU A 44 -10.91 9.36 17.08
N ALA A 45 -11.08 10.46 17.83
CA ALA A 45 -12.13 10.58 18.86
C ALA A 45 -13.54 10.43 18.25
N VAL A 46 -13.79 11.01 17.06
CA VAL A 46 -15.05 10.82 16.34
C VAL A 46 -15.25 9.34 15.95
N GLN A 47 -14.21 8.71 15.42
CA GLN A 47 -14.25 7.29 15.06
C GLN A 47 -14.51 6.40 16.28
N CYS A 48 -13.87 6.67 17.41
CA CYS A 48 -14.10 5.92 18.66
C CYS A 48 -15.57 6.04 19.15
N ARG A 49 -16.19 7.22 19.04
CA ARG A 49 -17.61 7.38 19.38
C ARG A 49 -18.54 6.58 18.48
N THR A 50 -18.22 6.51 17.19
CA THR A 50 -19.07 5.85 16.20
C THR A 50 -18.98 4.33 16.30
N PHE A 51 -17.75 3.80 16.46
CA PHE A 51 -17.48 2.38 16.37
C PHE A 51 -17.24 1.69 17.72
N SER A 52 -17.14 2.47 18.81
CA SER A 52 -16.94 1.99 20.18
C SER A 52 -15.87 0.90 20.31
N PRO A 53 -14.62 1.12 19.80
CA PRO A 53 -13.56 0.14 19.90
C PRO A 53 -13.13 -0.03 21.37
N GLU A 54 -12.53 -1.18 21.69
CA GLU A 54 -11.93 -1.41 23.01
C GLU A 54 -10.67 -0.54 23.21
N TYR A 55 -9.88 -0.36 22.13
CA TYR A 55 -8.63 0.37 22.16
C TYR A 55 -8.53 1.43 21.08
N ALA A 56 -7.84 2.52 21.42
CA ALA A 56 -7.43 3.54 20.46
C ALA A 56 -5.92 3.82 20.63
N VAL A 57 -5.15 3.76 19.53
CA VAL A 57 -3.68 3.93 19.57
C VAL A 57 -3.27 5.20 18.85
N VAL A 58 -2.45 6.02 19.52
CA VAL A 58 -1.90 7.27 18.98
C VAL A 58 -0.36 7.28 19.05
N ALA A 59 0.27 8.32 18.46
CA ALA A 59 1.72 8.36 18.28
C ALA A 59 2.51 8.38 19.59
N ASN A 60 2.08 9.15 20.60
CA ASN A 60 2.83 9.41 21.82
C ASN A 60 1.92 9.73 23.01
N ALA A 61 2.52 9.89 24.19
CA ALA A 61 1.81 10.16 25.46
C ALA A 61 1.02 11.50 25.44
N GLU A 62 1.50 12.53 24.74
CA GLU A 62 0.80 13.81 24.62
C GLU A 62 -0.53 13.64 23.87
N HIS A 63 -0.46 12.98 22.69
CA HIS A 63 -1.67 12.68 21.92
C HIS A 63 -2.61 11.74 22.68
N ALA A 64 -2.07 10.80 23.47
CA ALA A 64 -2.87 9.90 24.30
C ALA A 64 -3.64 10.64 25.39
N ALA A 65 -2.99 11.56 26.12
CA ALA A 65 -3.66 12.39 27.13
C ALA A 65 -4.78 13.27 26.52
N ARG A 66 -4.53 13.83 25.32
CA ARG A 66 -5.53 14.63 24.58
C ARG A 66 -6.73 13.79 24.14
N LEU A 67 -6.48 12.60 23.58
CA LEU A 67 -7.54 11.67 23.16
C LEU A 67 -8.37 11.19 24.35
N ASP A 68 -7.71 10.77 25.43
CA ASP A 68 -8.36 10.31 26.67
C ASP A 68 -9.29 11.38 27.26
N ALA A 69 -8.84 12.65 27.28
CA ALA A 69 -9.67 13.76 27.74
C ALA A 69 -10.93 13.96 26.87
N LEU A 70 -10.81 13.82 25.54
CA LEU A 70 -11.95 13.90 24.62
C LEU A 70 -12.94 12.75 24.84
N LEU A 71 -12.43 11.52 24.95
CA LEU A 71 -13.27 10.33 25.13
C LEU A 71 -13.99 10.32 26.49
N LYS A 72 -13.30 10.72 27.57
CA LYS A 72 -13.91 10.84 28.92
C LYS A 72 -15.02 11.88 28.95
N ARG A 73 -14.81 13.03 28.32
CA ARG A 73 -15.85 14.07 28.21
C ARG A 73 -17.11 13.54 27.53
N ASP A 74 -16.93 12.68 26.53
CA ASP A 74 -18.00 12.12 25.73
C ASP A 74 -18.55 10.79 26.29
N GLY A 75 -18.05 10.31 27.44
CA GLY A 75 -18.51 9.07 28.11
C GLY A 75 -18.12 7.78 27.39
N ALA A 76 -17.12 7.81 26.51
CA ALA A 76 -16.65 6.63 25.79
C ALA A 76 -15.78 5.72 26.67
N ALA A 77 -15.96 4.40 26.55
CA ALA A 77 -15.21 3.40 27.35
C ALA A 77 -13.89 2.95 26.71
N THR A 78 -13.54 3.48 25.53
CA THR A 78 -12.34 3.12 24.79
C THR A 78 -11.07 3.43 25.60
N GLN A 79 -10.17 2.46 25.72
CA GLN A 79 -8.87 2.64 26.37
C GLN A 79 -7.87 3.24 25.38
N VAL A 80 -7.10 4.24 25.83
CA VAL A 80 -6.12 4.91 24.99
C VAL A 80 -4.72 4.39 25.25
N LEU A 81 -4.07 3.94 24.19
CA LEU A 81 -2.70 3.46 24.15
C LEU A 81 -1.83 4.36 23.25
N HIS A 82 -0.51 4.23 23.30
CA HIS A 82 0.38 4.99 22.44
C HIS A 82 1.68 4.25 22.12
N GLY A 83 2.31 4.65 21.01
CA GLY A 83 3.63 4.19 20.61
C GLY A 83 3.61 2.89 19.78
N ALA A 84 4.81 2.50 19.33
CA ALA A 84 4.97 1.40 18.39
C ALA A 84 4.56 0.03 18.99
N GLN A 85 4.87 -0.21 20.26
CA GLN A 85 4.50 -1.48 20.91
C GLN A 85 2.99 -1.64 21.00
N ALA A 86 2.25 -0.58 21.30
CA ALA A 86 0.79 -0.62 21.34
C ALA A 86 0.16 -1.00 19.99
N LEU A 87 0.78 -0.59 18.86
CA LEU A 87 0.34 -1.02 17.52
C LEU A 87 0.54 -2.53 17.32
N VAL A 88 1.64 -3.07 17.80
CA VAL A 88 1.94 -4.51 17.77
C VAL A 88 0.93 -5.27 18.64
N ASP A 89 0.67 -4.80 19.86
CA ASP A 89 -0.22 -5.45 20.81
C ASP A 89 -1.65 -5.55 20.25
N VAL A 90 -2.23 -4.45 19.73
CA VAL A 90 -3.58 -4.46 19.18
C VAL A 90 -3.70 -5.19 17.83
N ALA A 91 -2.60 -5.34 17.09
CA ALA A 91 -2.58 -6.12 15.85
C ALA A 91 -2.51 -7.64 16.11
N SER A 92 -1.87 -8.04 17.21
CA SER A 92 -1.62 -9.45 17.57
C SER A 92 -2.54 -9.99 18.65
N ALA A 93 -3.48 -9.18 19.18
CA ALA A 93 -4.42 -9.59 20.24
C ALA A 93 -5.22 -10.84 19.83
N ASP A 94 -5.46 -11.73 20.79
CA ASP A 94 -6.09 -13.04 20.53
C ASP A 94 -7.53 -12.90 20.02
N GLU A 95 -8.25 -11.88 20.45
CA GLU A 95 -9.63 -11.56 20.05
C GLU A 95 -9.75 -11.13 18.59
N VAL A 96 -8.67 -10.62 18.00
CA VAL A 96 -8.66 -10.08 16.65
C VAL A 96 -8.57 -11.20 15.63
N SER A 97 -9.48 -11.21 14.66
CA SER A 97 -9.47 -12.15 13.55
C SER A 97 -8.84 -11.55 12.28
N GLY A 98 -8.94 -10.23 12.10
CA GLY A 98 -8.43 -9.54 10.91
C GLY A 98 -7.82 -8.17 11.22
N VAL A 99 -6.76 -7.83 10.51
CA VAL A 99 -6.02 -6.58 10.68
C VAL A 99 -5.96 -5.84 9.35
N MET A 100 -6.54 -4.64 9.30
CA MET A 100 -6.36 -3.70 8.18
C MET A 100 -5.03 -2.96 8.36
N CYS A 101 -4.05 -3.27 7.53
CA CYS A 101 -2.72 -2.67 7.56
C CYS A 101 -2.66 -1.47 6.61
N ALA A 102 -2.98 -0.27 7.10
CA ALA A 102 -3.04 0.98 6.33
C ALA A 102 -2.12 2.10 6.86
N ILE A 103 -1.08 1.74 7.64
CA ILE A 103 -0.01 2.67 8.03
C ILE A 103 0.97 2.78 6.85
N VAL A 104 1.20 3.99 6.38
CA VAL A 104 2.07 4.28 5.22
C VAL A 104 3.55 4.09 5.58
N GLY A 105 4.32 3.55 4.65
CA GLY A 105 5.77 3.38 4.75
C GLY A 105 6.19 2.19 5.62
N ALA A 106 7.50 2.03 5.84
CA ALA A 106 8.08 0.94 6.61
C ALA A 106 7.61 0.89 8.09
N ALA A 107 7.04 2.00 8.61
CA ALA A 107 6.52 2.09 9.98
C ALA A 107 5.38 1.10 10.29
N GLY A 108 4.64 0.64 9.26
CA GLY A 108 3.59 -0.36 9.41
C GLY A 108 4.08 -1.80 9.54
N LEU A 109 5.34 -2.09 9.16
CA LEU A 109 5.88 -3.44 9.08
C LEU A 109 5.86 -4.21 10.41
N PRO A 110 6.29 -3.66 11.57
CA PRO A 110 6.33 -4.43 12.82
C PRO A 110 4.95 -4.95 13.24
N SER A 111 3.91 -4.12 13.16
CA SER A 111 2.55 -4.51 13.52
C SER A 111 1.92 -5.50 12.53
N ALA A 112 2.19 -5.33 11.23
CA ALA A 112 1.75 -6.27 10.21
C ALA A 112 2.43 -7.64 10.36
N LEU A 113 3.73 -7.68 10.67
CA LEU A 113 4.47 -8.91 10.92
C LEU A 113 3.98 -9.63 12.18
N ALA A 114 3.68 -8.89 13.26
CA ALA A 114 3.10 -9.46 14.48
C ALA A 114 1.73 -10.10 14.22
N ALA A 115 0.90 -9.48 13.40
CA ALA A 115 -0.38 -10.07 12.95
C ALA A 115 -0.16 -11.36 12.15
N ALA A 116 0.85 -11.39 11.25
CA ALA A 116 1.22 -12.58 10.49
C ALA A 116 1.70 -13.72 11.39
N GLN A 117 2.53 -13.42 12.39
CA GLN A 117 3.01 -14.38 13.39
C GLN A 117 1.88 -15.02 14.22
N LYS A 118 0.76 -14.31 14.37
CA LYS A 118 -0.44 -14.78 15.08
C LYS A 118 -1.48 -15.44 14.16
N GLY A 119 -1.15 -15.68 12.90
CA GLY A 119 -2.05 -16.33 11.94
C GLY A 119 -3.32 -15.54 11.61
N LYS A 120 -3.31 -14.21 11.77
CA LYS A 120 -4.46 -13.35 11.50
C LYS A 120 -4.71 -13.21 10.00
N THR A 121 -5.94 -12.85 9.61
CA THR A 121 -6.21 -12.36 8.25
C THR A 121 -5.66 -10.94 8.14
N ILE A 122 -4.78 -10.72 7.17
CA ILE A 122 -4.12 -9.44 6.93
C ILE A 122 -4.73 -8.80 5.68
N TYR A 123 -5.41 -7.68 5.85
CA TYR A 123 -5.90 -6.82 4.78
C TYR A 123 -4.79 -5.82 4.45
N LEU A 124 -3.96 -6.16 3.48
CA LEU A 124 -2.71 -5.43 3.21
C LEU A 124 -2.97 -4.25 2.26
N ALA A 125 -2.93 -3.04 2.81
CA ALA A 125 -2.99 -1.78 2.06
C ALA A 125 -1.64 -1.03 2.05
N ASN A 126 -0.68 -1.51 2.85
CA ASN A 126 0.69 -0.98 2.92
C ASN A 126 1.61 -1.83 2.05
N LYS A 127 1.82 -1.41 0.81
CA LYS A 127 2.69 -2.10 -0.14
C LYS A 127 4.16 -2.12 0.30
N GLU A 128 4.60 -1.11 1.05
CA GLU A 128 5.96 -1.01 1.54
C GLU A 128 6.34 -2.20 2.44
N THR A 129 5.36 -2.81 3.11
CA THR A 129 5.57 -4.04 3.89
C THR A 129 6.17 -5.15 3.02
N LEU A 130 5.63 -5.42 1.85
CA LEU A 130 6.14 -6.46 0.95
C LEU A 130 7.36 -6.00 0.15
N VAL A 131 7.46 -4.72 -0.17
CA VAL A 131 8.65 -4.18 -0.83
C VAL A 131 9.89 -4.33 0.06
N VAL A 132 9.75 -3.99 1.36
CA VAL A 132 10.86 -4.02 2.31
C VAL A 132 11.16 -5.43 2.80
N SER A 133 10.15 -6.25 3.03
CA SER A 133 10.29 -7.53 3.76
C SER A 133 9.60 -8.72 3.09
N GLY A 134 9.35 -8.67 1.78
CA GLY A 134 8.46 -9.62 1.09
C GLY A 134 8.76 -11.08 1.38
N ALA A 135 10.02 -11.52 1.29
CA ALA A 135 10.42 -12.89 1.61
C ALA A 135 10.09 -13.27 3.06
N LEU A 136 10.58 -12.48 4.02
CA LEU A 136 10.36 -12.70 5.46
C LEU A 136 8.88 -12.67 5.82
N PHE A 137 8.13 -11.69 5.27
CA PHE A 137 6.72 -11.52 5.57
C PHE A 137 5.87 -12.68 5.04
N MET A 138 6.05 -13.06 3.77
CA MET A 138 5.27 -14.15 3.15
C MET A 138 5.63 -15.52 3.72
N GLU A 139 6.88 -15.74 4.11
CA GLU A 139 7.30 -16.95 4.81
C GLU A 139 6.66 -17.03 6.19
N THR A 140 6.70 -15.92 6.96
CA THR A 140 6.06 -15.82 8.27
C THR A 140 4.56 -16.07 8.18
N ALA A 141 3.89 -15.44 7.22
CA ALA A 141 2.46 -15.62 7.00
C ALA A 141 2.12 -17.08 6.71
N ARG A 142 2.87 -17.72 5.80
CA ARG A 142 2.68 -19.14 5.45
C ARG A 142 2.92 -20.07 6.63
N ALA A 143 4.00 -19.85 7.38
CA ALA A 143 4.38 -20.69 8.52
C ALA A 143 3.34 -20.66 9.66
N ASN A 144 2.60 -19.56 9.80
CA ASN A 144 1.60 -19.36 10.84
C ASN A 144 0.14 -19.45 10.34
N GLY A 145 -0.07 -19.78 9.07
CA GLY A 145 -1.42 -19.90 8.49
C GLY A 145 -2.15 -18.56 8.35
N ALA A 146 -1.44 -17.44 8.32
CA ALA A 146 -2.03 -16.13 8.07
C ALA A 146 -2.44 -15.98 6.61
N ALA A 147 -3.65 -15.45 6.37
CA ALA A 147 -4.11 -15.09 5.04
C ALA A 147 -3.72 -13.64 4.73
N VAL A 148 -3.04 -13.40 3.61
CA VAL A 148 -2.68 -12.05 3.15
C VAL A 148 -3.58 -11.69 1.97
N LEU A 149 -4.45 -10.70 2.16
CA LEU A 149 -5.45 -10.25 1.18
C LEU A 149 -5.09 -8.85 0.69
N PRO A 150 -4.92 -8.65 -0.63
CA PRO A 150 -4.51 -7.38 -1.19
C PRO A 150 -5.64 -6.35 -1.18
N ILE A 151 -5.37 -5.18 -0.62
CA ILE A 151 -6.31 -4.04 -0.62
C ILE A 151 -5.97 -3.05 -1.73
N ASP A 152 -4.70 -2.92 -2.12
CA ASP A 152 -4.32 -2.08 -3.25
C ASP A 152 -5.13 -2.49 -4.49
N SER A 153 -5.70 -1.51 -5.22
CA SER A 153 -6.72 -1.76 -6.26
C SER A 153 -6.21 -2.65 -7.38
N GLU A 154 -4.98 -2.50 -7.78
CA GLU A 154 -4.36 -3.28 -8.85
C GLU A 154 -4.14 -4.75 -8.44
N HIS A 155 -3.66 -4.97 -7.22
CA HIS A 155 -3.45 -6.32 -6.70
C HIS A 155 -4.78 -7.01 -6.38
N ASN A 156 -5.73 -6.25 -5.86
CA ASN A 156 -7.08 -6.77 -5.64
C ASN A 156 -7.75 -7.18 -6.96
N ALA A 157 -7.56 -6.40 -8.03
CA ALA A 157 -8.04 -6.73 -9.36
C ALA A 157 -7.46 -8.06 -9.87
N ILE A 158 -6.16 -8.28 -9.69
CA ILE A 158 -5.50 -9.55 -10.01
C ILE A 158 -6.12 -10.67 -9.17
N PHE A 159 -6.23 -10.47 -7.85
CA PHE A 159 -6.79 -11.46 -6.93
C PHE A 159 -8.23 -11.87 -7.30
N GLN A 160 -9.04 -10.93 -7.79
CA GLN A 160 -10.42 -11.20 -8.23
C GLN A 160 -10.52 -12.03 -9.50
N VAL A 161 -9.54 -11.97 -10.39
CA VAL A 161 -9.54 -12.66 -11.70
C VAL A 161 -8.65 -13.91 -11.73
N LEU A 162 -7.88 -14.16 -10.69
CA LEU A 162 -7.18 -15.42 -10.49
C LEU A 162 -8.18 -16.55 -10.15
N PRO A 163 -7.86 -17.81 -10.48
CA PRO A 163 -8.63 -18.97 -10.01
C PRO A 163 -8.73 -18.97 -8.48
N ARG A 164 -9.86 -19.36 -7.92
CA ARG A 164 -10.08 -19.38 -6.47
C ARG A 164 -9.14 -20.32 -5.71
N ASP A 165 -8.67 -21.35 -6.38
CA ASP A 165 -7.71 -22.35 -5.90
C ASP A 165 -6.26 -22.03 -6.27
N TYR A 166 -5.97 -20.78 -6.62
CA TYR A 166 -4.62 -20.36 -6.98
C TYR A 166 -3.62 -20.57 -5.82
N THR A 167 -2.57 -21.34 -6.09
CA THR A 167 -1.58 -21.79 -5.10
C THR A 167 -0.23 -21.06 -5.14
N GLY A 168 -0.14 -19.96 -5.91
CA GLY A 168 1.13 -19.28 -6.16
C GLY A 168 1.96 -19.92 -7.28
N ARG A 169 1.36 -20.76 -8.14
CA ARG A 169 2.02 -21.45 -9.24
C ARG A 169 1.32 -21.15 -10.56
N LEU A 170 1.77 -20.12 -11.26
CA LEU A 170 1.15 -19.64 -12.50
C LEU A 170 0.92 -20.76 -13.51
N ASN A 171 1.93 -21.63 -13.69
CA ASN A 171 1.90 -22.69 -14.70
C ASN A 171 0.81 -23.73 -14.45
N GLU A 172 0.53 -24.07 -13.21
CA GLU A 172 -0.49 -25.06 -12.83
C GLU A 172 -1.92 -24.55 -13.14
N HIS A 173 -2.10 -23.21 -13.14
CA HIS A 173 -3.38 -22.57 -13.41
C HIS A 173 -3.49 -21.99 -14.83
N GLY A 174 -2.56 -22.34 -15.73
CA GLY A 174 -2.59 -21.84 -17.11
C GLY A 174 -2.35 -20.34 -17.26
N ILE A 175 -1.79 -19.68 -16.24
CA ILE A 175 -1.48 -18.26 -16.27
C ILE A 175 -0.17 -18.04 -17.03
N ARG A 176 -0.19 -17.09 -17.97
CA ARG A 176 0.95 -16.71 -18.80
C ARG A 176 1.71 -15.52 -18.22
N SER A 177 1.00 -14.48 -17.83
CA SER A 177 1.55 -13.27 -17.21
C SER A 177 0.47 -12.49 -16.44
N ILE A 178 0.91 -11.64 -15.53
CA ILE A 178 0.12 -10.67 -14.80
C ILE A 178 0.43 -9.28 -15.34
N ILE A 179 -0.60 -8.48 -15.59
CA ILE A 179 -0.48 -7.14 -16.18
C ILE A 179 -1.04 -6.13 -15.20
N LEU A 180 -0.17 -5.29 -14.64
CA LEU A 180 -0.54 -4.14 -13.82
C LEU A 180 -0.86 -2.95 -14.72
N THR A 181 -1.99 -2.31 -14.51
CA THR A 181 -2.30 -1.05 -15.19
C THR A 181 -1.82 0.14 -14.38
N ALA A 182 -1.52 1.24 -15.04
CA ALA A 182 -1.12 2.50 -14.43
C ALA A 182 -1.79 3.67 -15.14
N SER A 183 -2.19 4.72 -14.41
CA SER A 183 -2.71 5.95 -15.04
C SER A 183 -1.67 6.68 -15.88
N GLY A 184 -0.38 6.49 -15.58
CA GLY A 184 0.73 7.27 -16.14
C GLY A 184 0.98 8.59 -15.40
N GLY A 185 0.18 8.88 -14.36
CA GLY A 185 0.32 10.10 -13.55
C GLY A 185 -0.03 11.40 -14.30
N PRO A 186 0.15 12.55 -13.62
CA PRO A 186 -0.23 13.85 -14.18
C PRO A 186 0.66 14.34 -15.35
N PHE A 187 1.85 13.77 -15.55
CA PHE A 187 2.84 14.24 -16.53
C PHE A 187 3.06 13.27 -17.70
N LEU A 188 2.05 12.44 -17.97
CA LEU A 188 2.14 11.41 -19.01
C LEU A 188 2.47 11.97 -20.40
N THR A 189 1.95 13.16 -20.74
CA THR A 189 2.06 13.79 -22.06
C THR A 189 2.90 15.06 -22.06
N ASP A 190 3.42 15.50 -20.91
CA ASP A 190 4.18 16.74 -20.80
C ASP A 190 5.55 16.62 -21.49
N ASP A 191 6.13 17.76 -21.93
CA ASP A 191 7.49 17.80 -22.47
C ASP A 191 8.52 17.45 -21.39
N LEU A 192 9.38 16.48 -21.66
CA LEU A 192 10.46 16.06 -20.74
C LEU A 192 11.36 17.23 -20.32
N GLY A 193 11.58 18.22 -21.20
CA GLY A 193 12.33 19.42 -20.90
C GLY A 193 11.76 20.27 -19.76
N THR A 194 10.49 20.06 -19.39
CA THR A 194 9.82 20.79 -18.30
C THR A 194 9.94 20.09 -16.93
N PHE A 195 10.40 18.85 -16.87
CA PHE A 195 10.37 18.03 -15.65
C PHE A 195 11.18 18.62 -14.49
N ASP A 196 12.27 19.32 -14.75
CA ASP A 196 13.05 20.02 -13.73
C ASP A 196 12.27 21.16 -13.03
N SER A 197 11.25 21.69 -13.68
CA SER A 197 10.42 22.78 -13.17
C SER A 197 9.12 22.30 -12.49
N ILE A 198 8.86 20.99 -12.46
CA ILE A 198 7.67 20.44 -11.80
C ILE A 198 7.72 20.75 -10.30
N THR A 199 6.65 21.36 -9.82
CA THR A 199 6.48 21.75 -8.41
C THR A 199 5.77 20.66 -7.61
N PRO A 200 5.95 20.62 -6.27
CA PRO A 200 5.17 19.74 -5.40
C PRO A 200 3.66 19.88 -5.57
N ALA A 201 3.18 21.11 -5.76
CA ALA A 201 1.75 21.39 -5.96
C ALA A 201 1.18 20.78 -7.26
N GLN A 202 1.99 20.64 -8.30
CA GLN A 202 1.63 19.96 -9.55
C GLN A 202 1.68 18.44 -9.37
N ALA A 203 2.75 17.91 -8.77
CA ALA A 203 2.97 16.47 -8.62
C ALA A 203 1.93 15.77 -7.73
N VAL A 204 1.30 16.50 -6.79
CA VAL A 204 0.25 15.92 -5.93
C VAL A 204 -1.14 15.91 -6.56
N LYS A 205 -1.32 16.45 -7.78
CA LYS A 205 -2.60 16.46 -8.49
C LYS A 205 -2.74 15.22 -9.37
N HIS A 206 -3.26 14.13 -8.79
CA HIS A 206 -3.54 12.93 -9.58
C HIS A 206 -4.82 13.12 -10.44
N PRO A 207 -4.83 12.67 -11.72
CA PRO A 207 -5.98 12.89 -12.62
C PRO A 207 -7.28 12.18 -12.20
N ASN A 208 -7.18 10.98 -11.60
CA ASN A 208 -8.33 10.10 -11.35
C ASN A 208 -8.56 9.80 -9.86
N TRP A 209 -7.54 9.91 -9.00
CA TRP A 209 -7.60 9.49 -7.61
C TRP A 209 -7.34 10.67 -6.65
N SER A 210 -8.08 10.69 -5.53
CA SER A 210 -7.74 11.55 -4.39
C SER A 210 -6.88 10.75 -3.41
N MET A 211 -5.60 11.07 -3.34
CA MET A 211 -4.62 10.30 -2.57
C MET A 211 -3.77 11.18 -1.66
N GLY A 212 -3.06 10.54 -0.73
CA GLY A 212 -2.04 11.20 0.09
C GLY A 212 -0.90 11.81 -0.74
N ARG A 213 -0.20 12.81 -0.20
CA ARG A 213 0.83 13.56 -0.93
C ARG A 213 1.98 12.65 -1.42
N LYS A 214 2.47 11.73 -0.58
CA LYS A 214 3.57 10.81 -0.92
C LYS A 214 3.20 9.93 -2.12
N ILE A 215 2.09 9.21 -2.04
CA ILE A 215 1.67 8.29 -3.10
C ILE A 215 1.29 9.03 -4.40
N SER A 216 0.85 10.30 -4.33
CA SER A 216 0.61 11.11 -5.53
C SER A 216 1.92 11.43 -6.26
N VAL A 217 3.01 11.76 -5.55
CA VAL A 217 4.34 11.93 -6.14
C VAL A 217 4.86 10.60 -6.70
N ASP A 218 4.69 9.51 -5.98
CA ASP A 218 5.06 8.17 -6.47
C ASP A 218 4.29 7.80 -7.76
N SER A 219 3.03 8.20 -7.87
CA SER A 219 2.27 8.05 -9.12
C SER A 219 2.82 8.92 -10.25
N ALA A 220 3.19 10.17 -9.95
CA ALA A 220 3.76 11.11 -10.91
C ALA A 220 5.11 10.63 -11.47
N THR A 221 5.94 9.96 -10.66
CA THR A 221 7.22 9.36 -11.06
C THR A 221 7.08 7.94 -11.61
N MET A 222 5.89 7.33 -11.55
CA MET A 222 5.65 5.91 -11.75
C MET A 222 6.35 4.98 -10.74
N MET A 223 6.97 5.51 -9.67
CA MET A 223 7.50 4.68 -8.58
C MET A 223 6.39 3.89 -7.90
N ASN A 224 5.18 4.46 -7.75
CA ASN A 224 4.05 3.71 -7.20
C ASN A 224 3.85 2.37 -7.93
N LYS A 225 3.87 2.40 -9.27
CA LYS A 225 3.76 1.19 -10.08
C LYS A 225 4.98 0.28 -9.95
N GLY A 226 6.15 0.86 -9.74
CA GLY A 226 7.38 0.11 -9.42
C GLY A 226 7.27 -0.66 -8.10
N LEU A 227 6.77 -0.02 -7.03
CA LEU A 227 6.53 -0.67 -5.75
C LEU A 227 5.46 -1.77 -5.86
N GLU A 228 4.43 -1.52 -6.64
CA GLU A 228 3.37 -2.49 -6.92
C GLU A 228 3.86 -3.73 -7.69
N LEU A 229 4.81 -3.59 -8.61
CA LEU A 229 5.45 -4.73 -9.26
C LEU A 229 6.13 -5.66 -8.25
N ILE A 230 6.87 -5.08 -7.31
CA ILE A 230 7.56 -5.83 -6.25
C ILE A 230 6.53 -6.49 -5.32
N GLU A 231 5.47 -5.77 -4.95
CA GLU A 231 4.37 -6.33 -4.15
C GLU A 231 3.68 -7.50 -4.87
N ALA A 232 3.37 -7.36 -6.17
CA ALA A 232 2.75 -8.42 -6.97
C ALA A 232 3.64 -9.67 -7.08
N HIS A 233 4.96 -9.49 -7.20
CA HIS A 233 5.93 -10.58 -7.17
C HIS A 233 5.74 -11.45 -5.92
N TRP A 234 5.65 -10.84 -4.75
CA TRP A 234 5.51 -11.54 -3.48
C TRP A 234 4.10 -12.10 -3.24
N LEU A 235 3.05 -11.29 -3.45
CA LEU A 235 1.66 -11.70 -3.22
C LEU A 235 1.25 -12.90 -4.06
N PHE A 236 1.63 -12.88 -5.33
CA PHE A 236 1.20 -13.91 -6.29
C PHE A 236 2.29 -14.94 -6.61
N ASN A 237 3.45 -14.86 -5.94
CA ASN A 237 4.61 -15.67 -6.24
C ASN A 237 4.90 -15.69 -7.76
N CYS A 238 4.81 -14.51 -8.37
CA CYS A 238 4.95 -14.32 -9.82
C CYS A 238 6.39 -13.95 -10.16
N PRO A 239 7.09 -14.69 -11.02
CA PRO A 239 8.44 -14.34 -11.43
C PRO A 239 8.48 -12.97 -12.13
N PRO A 240 9.56 -12.19 -11.98
CA PRO A 240 9.67 -10.85 -12.55
C PRO A 240 9.44 -10.78 -14.07
N ASP A 241 9.87 -11.78 -14.82
CA ASP A 241 9.69 -11.88 -16.27
C ASP A 241 8.24 -12.16 -16.71
N LYS A 242 7.34 -12.42 -15.75
CA LYS A 242 5.90 -12.63 -15.96
C LYS A 242 5.06 -11.45 -15.47
N LEU A 243 5.69 -10.38 -14.97
CA LEU A 243 5.03 -9.14 -14.56
C LEU A 243 5.19 -8.08 -15.64
N GLU A 244 4.09 -7.55 -16.12
CA GLU A 244 4.04 -6.53 -17.16
C GLU A 244 3.35 -5.26 -16.61
N VAL A 245 3.76 -4.10 -17.10
CA VAL A 245 3.05 -2.82 -16.86
C VAL A 245 2.53 -2.28 -18.17
N VAL A 246 1.28 -1.82 -18.16
CA VAL A 246 0.69 -1.03 -19.23
C VAL A 246 0.10 0.26 -18.67
N ILE A 247 0.25 1.35 -19.41
CA ILE A 247 -0.39 2.61 -19.08
C ILE A 247 -1.82 2.58 -19.62
N HIS A 248 -2.78 2.86 -18.74
CA HIS A 248 -4.21 2.95 -19.01
C HIS A 248 -4.76 4.24 -18.36
N PRO A 249 -4.74 5.38 -19.07
CA PRO A 249 -5.03 6.69 -18.50
C PRO A 249 -6.40 6.82 -17.85
N GLN A 250 -7.40 6.09 -18.37
CA GLN A 250 -8.77 6.12 -17.84
C GLN A 250 -8.91 5.47 -16.46
N SER A 251 -7.94 4.60 -16.05
CA SER A 251 -7.92 3.91 -14.76
C SER A 251 -9.22 3.16 -14.43
N VAL A 252 -9.94 2.67 -15.42
CA VAL A 252 -11.16 1.88 -15.30
C VAL A 252 -10.84 0.38 -15.15
N ILE A 253 -9.87 -0.10 -15.95
CA ILE A 253 -9.29 -1.43 -15.77
C ILE A 253 -8.17 -1.31 -14.73
N HIS A 254 -8.35 -1.98 -13.59
CA HIS A 254 -7.39 -1.88 -12.50
C HIS A 254 -6.20 -2.84 -12.65
N SER A 255 -6.39 -4.04 -13.22
CA SER A 255 -5.32 -4.95 -13.65
C SER A 255 -5.90 -6.13 -14.45
N MET A 256 -5.02 -6.94 -15.02
CA MET A 256 -5.39 -8.06 -15.90
C MET A 256 -4.51 -9.28 -15.68
N VAL A 257 -5.03 -10.45 -16.00
CA VAL A 257 -4.28 -11.72 -16.04
C VAL A 257 -4.42 -12.34 -17.43
N ARG A 258 -3.29 -12.68 -18.06
CA ARG A 258 -3.23 -13.34 -19.36
C ARG A 258 -3.08 -14.83 -19.17
N TYR A 259 -3.93 -15.60 -19.86
CA TYR A 259 -3.93 -17.06 -19.82
C TYR A 259 -3.30 -17.68 -21.06
N ARG A 260 -2.98 -18.98 -21.01
CA ARG A 260 -2.30 -19.72 -22.09
C ARG A 260 -3.18 -19.93 -23.32
N ASP A 261 -4.50 -19.98 -23.13
CA ASP A 261 -5.48 -20.12 -24.21
C ASP A 261 -5.67 -18.82 -25.04
N GLY A 262 -4.94 -17.74 -24.66
CA GLY A 262 -5.03 -16.42 -25.27
C GLY A 262 -6.05 -15.47 -24.60
N SER A 263 -6.80 -15.96 -23.61
CA SER A 263 -7.74 -15.10 -22.87
C SER A 263 -7.00 -14.09 -21.99
N VAL A 264 -7.61 -12.91 -21.82
CA VAL A 264 -7.22 -11.90 -20.83
C VAL A 264 -8.42 -11.60 -19.95
N LEU A 265 -8.30 -11.85 -18.65
CA LEU A 265 -9.33 -11.47 -17.70
C LEU A 265 -8.93 -10.17 -17.00
N ALA A 266 -9.89 -9.28 -16.82
CA ALA A 266 -9.68 -7.97 -16.22
C ALA A 266 -10.77 -7.67 -15.19
N GLN A 267 -10.42 -6.96 -14.13
CA GLN A 267 -11.39 -6.35 -13.23
C GLN A 267 -11.53 -4.87 -13.60
N LEU A 268 -12.77 -4.43 -13.74
CA LEU A 268 -13.15 -3.06 -14.04
C LEU A 268 -13.97 -2.49 -12.88
N GLY A 269 -13.87 -1.18 -12.65
CA GLY A 269 -14.66 -0.49 -11.64
C GLY A 269 -14.36 1.00 -11.58
N ASN A 270 -15.18 1.72 -10.83
CA ASN A 270 -14.87 3.10 -10.49
C ASN A 270 -13.63 3.16 -9.58
N PRO A 271 -12.81 4.23 -9.64
CA PRO A 271 -11.63 4.40 -8.82
C PRO A 271 -12.02 4.74 -7.37
N ASP A 272 -12.41 3.73 -6.60
CA ASP A 272 -12.86 3.83 -5.21
C ASP A 272 -12.34 2.66 -4.39
N MET A 273 -11.59 2.96 -3.32
CA MET A 273 -10.98 1.95 -2.47
C MET A 273 -11.97 1.10 -1.67
N ARG A 274 -13.22 1.54 -1.54
CA ARG A 274 -14.27 0.72 -0.90
C ARG A 274 -14.56 -0.57 -1.66
N THR A 275 -14.37 -0.59 -2.99
CA THR A 275 -14.54 -1.79 -3.81
C THR A 275 -13.58 -2.93 -3.39
N PRO A 276 -12.23 -2.76 -3.43
CA PRO A 276 -11.31 -3.79 -2.99
C PRO A 276 -11.42 -4.13 -1.50
N ILE A 277 -11.72 -3.14 -0.66
CA ILE A 277 -11.94 -3.33 0.78
C ILE A 277 -13.16 -4.23 1.01
N ALA A 278 -14.30 -3.91 0.41
CA ALA A 278 -15.53 -4.70 0.55
C ALA A 278 -15.36 -6.13 -0.01
N TYR A 279 -14.63 -6.27 -1.11
CA TYR A 279 -14.32 -7.59 -1.66
C TYR A 279 -13.54 -8.46 -0.66
N CYS A 280 -12.46 -7.93 -0.09
CA CYS A 280 -11.64 -8.69 0.85
C CYS A 280 -12.32 -8.94 2.19
N LEU A 281 -13.02 -7.96 2.74
CA LEU A 281 -13.75 -8.08 4.01
C LEU A 281 -14.94 -9.06 3.88
N GLY A 282 -15.57 -9.10 2.72
CA GLY A 282 -16.77 -9.91 2.47
C GLY A 282 -16.50 -11.37 2.16
N LEU A 283 -15.26 -11.77 1.86
CA LEU A 283 -14.96 -13.14 1.42
C LEU A 283 -15.56 -14.21 2.33
N PRO A 284 -16.12 -15.28 1.73
CA PRO A 284 -16.19 -15.62 0.30
C PRO A 284 -17.33 -14.94 -0.48
N GLU A 285 -18.15 -14.11 0.16
CA GLU A 285 -19.26 -13.38 -0.44
C GLU A 285 -18.83 -12.03 -0.99
N ARG A 286 -19.65 -11.43 -1.87
CA ARG A 286 -19.53 -10.02 -2.23
C ARG A 286 -20.54 -9.23 -1.41
N ILE A 287 -20.04 -8.25 -0.63
CA ILE A 287 -20.86 -7.36 0.19
C ILE A 287 -20.99 -5.99 -0.47
N ASP A 288 -22.01 -5.23 -0.11
CA ASP A 288 -22.20 -3.87 -0.60
C ASP A 288 -21.06 -2.94 -0.15
N SER A 289 -20.39 -2.34 -1.10
CA SER A 289 -19.33 -1.37 -0.86
C SER A 289 -19.83 0.07 -0.73
N GLY A 290 -21.05 0.35 -1.15
CA GLY A 290 -21.60 1.69 -1.32
C GLY A 290 -21.03 2.45 -2.53
N VAL A 291 -20.31 1.78 -3.41
CA VAL A 291 -19.79 2.37 -4.67
C VAL A 291 -20.84 2.19 -5.77
N GLY A 292 -21.08 3.27 -6.53
CA GLY A 292 -22.02 3.21 -7.67
C GLY A 292 -21.50 2.34 -8.82
N ASP A 293 -22.42 1.90 -9.67
CA ASP A 293 -22.08 1.14 -10.86
C ASP A 293 -21.19 1.92 -11.83
N LEU A 294 -20.39 1.19 -12.60
CA LEU A 294 -19.60 1.77 -13.68
C LEU A 294 -20.51 2.16 -14.83
N ASP A 295 -20.46 3.43 -15.21
CA ASP A 295 -21.26 3.98 -16.33
C ASP A 295 -20.57 3.67 -17.68
N PHE A 296 -21.04 2.65 -18.37
CA PHE A 296 -20.53 2.28 -19.69
C PHE A 296 -20.91 3.26 -20.80
N ASP A 297 -21.97 4.04 -20.64
CA ASP A 297 -22.39 5.04 -21.62
C ASP A 297 -21.44 6.26 -21.61
N ALA A 298 -20.87 6.56 -20.43
CA ALA A 298 -19.86 7.62 -20.30
C ALA A 298 -18.45 7.17 -20.77
N LEU A 299 -18.20 5.87 -20.90
CA LEU A 299 -16.92 5.32 -21.32
C LEU A 299 -16.81 5.26 -22.84
N SER A 300 -16.20 6.27 -23.45
CA SER A 300 -16.04 6.34 -24.92
C SER A 300 -14.95 5.40 -25.46
N ALA A 301 -13.86 5.17 -24.72
CA ALA A 301 -12.74 4.31 -25.10
C ALA A 301 -11.90 3.87 -23.88
N LEU A 302 -11.28 2.70 -24.02
CA LEU A 302 -10.23 2.20 -23.12
C LEU A 302 -8.93 2.14 -23.94
N THR A 303 -7.92 2.87 -23.53
CA THR A 303 -6.66 2.99 -24.27
C THR A 303 -5.50 2.44 -23.47
N PHE A 304 -4.51 1.87 -24.16
CA PHE A 304 -3.34 1.27 -23.58
C PHE A 304 -2.08 1.68 -24.32
N GLN A 305 -0.99 1.93 -23.57
CA GLN A 305 0.32 2.21 -24.15
C GLN A 305 1.42 1.60 -23.28
N LYS A 306 2.59 1.40 -23.87
CA LYS A 306 3.77 0.95 -23.13
C LYS A 306 4.32 2.08 -22.29
N PRO A 307 4.84 1.80 -21.07
CA PRO A 307 5.58 2.80 -20.30
C PRO A 307 6.87 3.20 -21.02
N ASP A 308 7.17 4.50 -20.95
CA ASP A 308 8.42 5.08 -21.44
C ASP A 308 9.40 5.18 -20.24
N PHE A 309 10.49 4.44 -20.27
CA PHE A 309 11.46 4.41 -19.18
C PHE A 309 12.37 5.64 -19.12
N ASP A 310 12.50 6.40 -20.21
CA ASP A 310 13.23 7.68 -20.19
C ASP A 310 12.38 8.74 -19.47
N ARG A 311 11.06 8.69 -19.65
CA ARG A 311 10.09 9.53 -18.94
C ARG A 311 9.92 9.10 -17.48
N PHE A 312 9.95 7.80 -17.21
CA PHE A 312 9.69 7.21 -15.90
C PHE A 312 10.88 6.37 -15.41
N PRO A 313 12.04 7.00 -15.14
CA PRO A 313 13.24 6.26 -14.69
C PRO A 313 13.02 5.54 -13.36
N CYS A 314 12.14 6.04 -12.48
CA CYS A 314 11.80 5.36 -11.22
C CYS A 314 11.17 3.97 -11.46
N LEU A 315 10.34 3.81 -12.49
CA LEU A 315 9.77 2.50 -12.85
C LEU A 315 10.88 1.54 -13.33
N LYS A 316 11.84 2.04 -14.14
CA LYS A 316 12.99 1.24 -14.56
C LYS A 316 13.82 0.76 -13.38
N LEU A 317 14.15 1.66 -12.45
CA LEU A 317 14.89 1.35 -11.22
C LEU A 317 14.17 0.30 -10.36
N ALA A 318 12.84 0.33 -10.32
CA ALA A 318 12.06 -0.67 -9.59
C ALA A 318 12.14 -2.06 -10.25
N TYR A 319 12.10 -2.15 -11.58
CA TYR A 319 12.37 -3.41 -12.30
C TYR A 319 13.78 -3.93 -12.02
N GLU A 320 14.78 -3.05 -12.03
CA GLU A 320 16.17 -3.41 -11.73
C GLU A 320 16.31 -3.93 -10.30
N ALA A 321 15.73 -3.23 -9.31
CA ALA A 321 15.75 -3.63 -7.90
C ALA A 321 15.00 -4.97 -7.66
N MET A 322 13.85 -5.17 -8.32
CA MET A 322 13.10 -6.42 -8.25
C MET A 322 13.90 -7.60 -8.81
N ASN A 323 14.58 -7.40 -9.95
CA ASN A 323 15.41 -8.44 -10.57
C ASN A 323 16.68 -8.72 -9.77
N ALA A 324 17.28 -7.74 -9.13
CA ALA A 324 18.44 -7.91 -8.25
C ALA A 324 18.07 -8.69 -6.99
N GLY A 325 16.84 -8.47 -6.46
CA GLY A 325 16.40 -9.14 -5.24
C GLY A 325 17.19 -8.70 -3.99
N GLY A 326 17.26 -9.54 -2.97
CA GLY A 326 17.98 -9.23 -1.73
C GLY A 326 17.52 -7.93 -1.09
N ALA A 327 18.45 -7.05 -0.75
CA ALA A 327 18.19 -5.74 -0.14
C ALA A 327 17.74 -4.65 -1.12
N ALA A 328 17.91 -4.86 -2.43
CA ALA A 328 17.67 -3.81 -3.41
C ALA A 328 16.24 -3.20 -3.35
N PRO A 329 15.15 -3.97 -3.15
CA PRO A 329 13.82 -3.39 -2.96
C PRO A 329 13.70 -2.54 -1.69
N CYS A 330 14.33 -2.94 -0.58
CA CYS A 330 14.36 -2.15 0.66
C CYS A 330 15.09 -0.82 0.45
N VAL A 331 16.25 -0.86 -0.19
CA VAL A 331 17.04 0.32 -0.57
C VAL A 331 16.25 1.25 -1.49
N LEU A 332 15.61 0.70 -2.54
CA LEU A 332 14.73 1.46 -3.44
C LEU A 332 13.67 2.24 -2.65
N ASN A 333 12.96 1.54 -1.75
CA ASN A 333 11.87 2.16 -0.98
C ASN A 333 12.39 3.25 -0.04
N ALA A 334 13.43 2.98 0.75
CA ALA A 334 13.98 3.93 1.71
C ALA A 334 14.52 5.19 1.03
N ALA A 335 15.24 5.03 -0.09
CA ALA A 335 15.75 6.14 -0.90
C ALA A 335 14.61 6.97 -1.50
N ASN A 336 13.57 6.31 -2.04
CA ASN A 336 12.41 6.98 -2.60
C ASN A 336 11.64 7.77 -1.53
N GLU A 337 11.38 7.20 -0.35
CA GLU A 337 10.70 7.93 0.72
C GLU A 337 11.47 9.18 1.15
N ALA A 338 12.81 9.10 1.28
CA ALA A 338 13.65 10.25 1.61
C ALA A 338 13.62 11.32 0.50
N ALA A 339 13.75 10.90 -0.76
CA ALA A 339 13.74 11.80 -1.91
C ALA A 339 12.38 12.49 -2.11
N VAL A 340 11.28 11.74 -1.98
CA VAL A 340 9.92 12.31 -2.08
C VAL A 340 9.66 13.30 -0.96
N ALA A 341 10.11 13.03 0.27
CA ALA A 341 9.99 13.98 1.38
C ALA A 341 10.76 15.29 1.06
N ALA A 342 12.00 15.19 0.64
CA ALA A 342 12.82 16.35 0.26
C ALA A 342 12.23 17.14 -0.91
N PHE A 343 11.68 16.47 -1.92
CA PHE A 343 10.95 17.14 -3.01
C PHE A 343 9.70 17.87 -2.51
N LEU A 344 8.90 17.25 -1.66
CA LEU A 344 7.69 17.87 -1.09
C LEU A 344 7.99 19.09 -0.22
N ASP A 345 9.18 19.12 0.39
CA ASP A 345 9.71 20.24 1.18
C ASP A 345 10.45 21.29 0.31
N GLY A 346 10.54 21.07 -1.02
CA GLY A 346 11.17 21.99 -1.97
C GLY A 346 12.70 22.03 -1.92
N GLN A 347 13.33 21.00 -1.36
CA GLN A 347 14.79 20.90 -1.22
C GLN A 347 15.48 20.41 -2.51
N ILE A 348 14.79 19.60 -3.31
CA ILE A 348 15.28 19.03 -4.57
C ILE A 348 14.24 19.16 -5.68
N LYS A 349 14.68 19.01 -6.93
CA LYS A 349 13.80 18.99 -8.10
C LYS A 349 13.10 17.65 -8.25
N PHE A 350 12.04 17.61 -9.05
CA PHE A 350 11.30 16.39 -9.37
C PHE A 350 12.19 15.30 -9.98
N THR A 351 13.07 15.66 -10.89
CA THR A 351 14.02 14.73 -11.55
C THR A 351 15.09 14.19 -10.61
N ASP A 352 15.37 14.86 -9.50
CA ASP A 352 16.36 14.42 -8.52
C ASP A 352 15.87 13.26 -7.67
N ILE A 353 14.54 12.98 -7.64
CA ILE A 353 13.98 11.79 -6.99
C ILE A 353 14.62 10.54 -7.59
N ALA A 354 14.56 10.39 -8.91
CA ALA A 354 15.14 9.22 -9.57
C ALA A 354 16.66 9.14 -9.42
N LYS A 355 17.37 10.28 -9.44
CA LYS A 355 18.83 10.35 -9.24
C LYS A 355 19.21 9.89 -7.83
N THR A 356 18.45 10.29 -6.80
CA THR A 356 18.68 9.88 -5.41
C THR A 356 18.51 8.38 -5.25
N VAL A 357 17.44 7.82 -5.83
CA VAL A 357 17.18 6.37 -5.80
C VAL A 357 18.29 5.60 -6.51
N ALA A 358 18.69 6.05 -7.71
CA ALA A 358 19.77 5.43 -8.47
C ALA A 358 21.11 5.48 -7.73
N HIS A 359 21.42 6.62 -7.07
CA HIS A 359 22.62 6.77 -6.26
C HIS A 359 22.67 5.75 -5.11
N CYS A 360 21.57 5.58 -4.37
CA CYS A 360 21.52 4.63 -3.26
C CYS A 360 21.58 3.18 -3.73
N LEU A 361 20.96 2.83 -4.86
CA LEU A 361 21.03 1.49 -5.45
C LEU A 361 22.44 1.13 -5.96
N ALA A 362 23.28 2.12 -6.26
CA ALA A 362 24.67 1.91 -6.68
C ALA A 362 25.66 1.75 -5.50
N GLN A 363 25.21 1.92 -4.26
CA GLN A 363 26.04 1.70 -3.06
C GLN A 363 26.05 0.22 -2.67
N ASP A 364 27.03 -0.17 -1.85
CA ASP A 364 27.06 -1.48 -1.24
C ASP A 364 25.99 -1.56 -0.13
N PHE A 365 25.26 -2.65 -0.08
CA PHE A 365 24.25 -2.93 0.93
C PHE A 365 24.33 -4.38 1.42
N SER A 366 23.80 -4.63 2.63
CA SER A 366 23.86 -5.94 3.26
C SER A 366 22.97 -6.97 2.56
N ASP A 367 23.47 -8.18 2.36
CA ASP A 367 22.69 -9.32 1.86
C ASP A 367 21.96 -10.08 3.00
N ASP A 368 22.31 -9.81 4.28
CA ASP A 368 21.68 -10.46 5.43
C ASP A 368 20.44 -9.70 5.88
N LEU A 369 19.30 -10.05 5.30
CA LEU A 369 17.98 -9.50 5.61
C LEU A 369 17.05 -10.55 6.28
N GLY A 370 17.62 -11.56 6.90
CA GLY A 370 16.89 -12.70 7.48
C GLY A 370 15.98 -12.35 8.68
N ASN A 371 16.00 -11.11 9.16
CA ASN A 371 15.16 -10.66 10.26
C ASN A 371 14.76 -9.18 10.10
N ILE A 372 13.78 -8.75 10.91
CA ILE A 372 13.24 -7.39 10.84
C ILE A 372 14.25 -6.33 11.28
N GLU A 373 15.12 -6.65 12.21
CA GLU A 373 16.14 -5.73 12.73
C GLU A 373 17.13 -5.35 11.64
N ASN A 374 17.60 -6.31 10.85
CA ASN A 374 18.52 -6.08 9.73
C ASN A 374 17.85 -5.27 8.61
N LEU A 375 16.58 -5.55 8.33
CA LEU A 375 15.78 -4.78 7.35
C LEU A 375 15.64 -3.31 7.78
N LEU A 376 15.29 -3.05 9.04
CA LEU A 376 15.17 -1.69 9.56
C LEU A 376 16.53 -0.98 9.68
N ALA A 377 17.60 -1.71 9.96
CA ALA A 377 18.96 -1.18 9.94
C ALA A 377 19.38 -0.75 8.53
N GLN A 378 19.09 -1.59 7.50
CA GLN A 378 19.36 -1.25 6.10
C GLN A 378 18.53 -0.03 5.64
N ASP A 379 17.23 0.04 5.98
CA ASP A 379 16.39 1.21 5.72
C ASP A 379 17.01 2.48 6.31
N ALA A 380 17.46 2.43 7.56
CA ALA A 380 18.07 3.57 8.25
C ALA A 380 19.42 3.99 7.62
N VAL A 381 20.25 3.05 7.18
CA VAL A 381 21.50 3.33 6.46
C VAL A 381 21.20 4.03 5.13
N THR A 382 20.27 3.47 4.36
CA THR A 382 19.88 4.03 3.05
C THR A 382 19.30 5.44 3.18
N ARG A 383 18.47 5.70 4.19
CA ARG A 383 17.94 7.05 4.43
C ARG A 383 19.03 8.07 4.69
N ARG A 384 20.08 7.71 5.44
CA ARG A 384 21.24 8.60 5.64
C ARG A 384 21.98 8.87 4.33
N GLN A 385 22.28 7.83 3.55
CA GLN A 385 22.93 7.97 2.24
C GLN A 385 22.11 8.86 1.29
N ALA A 386 20.79 8.68 1.26
CA ALA A 386 19.90 9.53 0.48
C ALA A 386 19.94 10.99 0.95
N GLN A 387 19.93 11.24 2.27
CA GLN A 387 20.00 12.60 2.83
C GLN A 387 21.35 13.27 2.53
N GLU A 388 22.45 12.54 2.62
CA GLU A 388 23.80 13.03 2.25
C GLU A 388 23.85 13.40 0.77
N PHE A 389 23.31 12.56 -0.10
CA PHE A 389 23.24 12.86 -1.54
C PHE A 389 22.36 14.07 -1.84
N ILE A 390 21.16 14.15 -1.22
CA ILE A 390 20.23 15.27 -1.34
C ILE A 390 20.92 16.60 -0.93
N ALA A 391 21.65 16.59 0.18
CA ALA A 391 22.39 17.77 0.64
C ALA A 391 23.49 18.20 -0.33
N ALA A 392 24.02 17.30 -1.14
CA ALA A 392 25.04 17.60 -2.17
C ALA A 392 24.43 18.09 -3.50
N LEU A 393 23.14 17.96 -3.71
CA LEU A 393 22.42 18.45 -4.90
C LEU A 393 22.07 19.95 -4.81
N GLY A 394 21.88 20.47 -3.60
CA GLY A 394 21.54 21.87 -3.30
C GLY A 394 22.75 22.68 -2.98
#